data_089fcb737dea0b0bcd2bf106d4b36576
#
_entry.id   089fcb737dea0b0bcd2bf106d4b36576
#
_cell.length_a   1.000
_cell.length_b   1.000
_cell.length_c   1.000
_cell.angle_alpha   90.00
_cell.angle_beta   90.00
_cell.angle_gamma   90.00
#
_symmetry.space_group_name_H-M   'P 1'
#
loop_
_entity.id
_entity.type
_entity.pdbx_description
1 polymer ?
#
loop_
_entity_poly.entity_id
_entity_poly.type
_entity_poly.pdbx_seq_one_letter_code
_entity_poly.pdbx_strand_id
1 'polypeptide(L)'
;MGPSDRHDRLRRWQAASLLAAAPIASLSATDAAAAAPLQSPPGQQRIAPAALVERLHQRVLSGQSATATLEHWCAEHGLAEQARVRAVSVHGQDKPAPTDVLQALGVKPGADLRYRRVQLVCGSRVLSEADNWYLPGHLSPAMNQVLDSTDEPFGRVVGPLGFQRQTLADQTFWPPRGEGDHGVILEVRALLRDRQQQPFSYVIESYLQQTLP
;
A
#
# COMPACT_ATOMS: atom_id res chain seq x y z
N MET A 1 -15.40 -55.58 35.59
CA MET A 1 -14.43 -56.20 36.49
C MET A 1 -13.46 -55.15 36.93
N GLY A 2 -13.77 -54.61 38.05
CA GLY A 2 -12.91 -53.91 38.97
C GLY A 2 -12.07 -54.90 39.76
N PRO A 3 -11.50 -54.63 40.92
CA PRO A 3 -11.53 -53.41 41.69
C PRO A 3 -10.20 -53.14 42.45
N SER A 4 -10.21 -52.07 43.21
CA SER A 4 -9.70 -51.91 44.59
C SER A 4 -8.16 -51.97 44.81
N ASP A 5 -7.57 -51.39 45.73
CA ASP A 5 -7.99 -50.81 47.05
C ASP A 5 -6.72 -50.30 47.74
N ARG A 6 -6.82 -49.23 48.47
CA ARG A 6 -6.63 -48.99 49.86
C ARG A 6 -5.23 -48.84 50.52
N HIS A 7 -5.24 -47.80 51.31
CA HIS A 7 -4.70 -47.62 52.66
C HIS A 7 -3.32 -46.97 52.80
N ASP A 8 -3.33 -45.75 53.26
CA ASP A 8 -3.49 -45.30 54.65
C ASP A 8 -2.25 -45.58 55.53
N ARG A 9 -1.68 -44.57 56.10
CA ARG A 9 -1.33 -44.47 57.55
C ARG A 9 -0.67 -43.12 57.88
N LEU A 10 -1.41 -42.41 58.62
CA LEU A 10 -1.03 -41.43 59.67
C LEU A 10 0.19 -41.81 60.49
N ARG A 11 1.05 -40.88 60.82
CA ARG A 11 1.60 -40.74 62.16
C ARG A 11 1.97 -39.29 62.46
N ARG A 12 1.32 -38.86 63.55
CA ARG A 12 1.59 -37.66 64.36
C ARG A 12 2.91 -37.82 65.08
N TRP A 13 3.63 -36.72 65.29
CA TRP A 13 4.33 -36.46 66.55
C TRP A 13 4.22 -35.00 66.92
N GLN A 14 3.83 -34.75 68.14
CA GLN A 14 3.66 -33.47 68.83
C GLN A 14 4.91 -33.09 69.60
N ALA A 15 4.96 -31.81 69.95
CA ALA A 15 5.62 -31.17 71.12
C ALA A 15 7.10 -30.78 70.85
N ALA A 16 7.58 -29.63 71.22
CA ALA A 16 7.29 -28.80 72.38
C ALA A 16 7.77 -27.36 72.19
N SER A 17 7.14 -26.49 72.88
CA SER A 17 7.38 -25.06 73.10
C SER A 17 8.78 -24.72 73.58
N LEU A 18 9.35 -23.61 73.16
CA LEU A 18 10.16 -22.73 74.03
C LEU A 18 10.05 -21.27 73.48
N LEU A 19 9.52 -20.43 74.36
CA LEU A 19 9.47 -19.01 74.30
C LEU A 19 10.89 -18.41 74.42
N ALA A 20 11.26 -17.51 73.47
CA ALA A 20 12.28 -16.50 73.72
C ALA A 20 11.85 -15.19 73.08
N ALA A 21 11.54 -14.26 73.96
CA ALA A 21 11.27 -12.87 73.58
C ALA A 21 12.58 -12.14 73.41
N ALA A 22 12.71 -11.33 72.35
CA ALA A 22 13.68 -10.26 72.27
C ALA A 22 13.29 -9.28 71.06
N PRO A 23 13.83 -8.11 70.96
CA PRO A 23 13.02 -6.90 71.04
C PRO A 23 12.72 -6.29 69.66
N ILE A 24 11.72 -5.46 69.69
CA ILE A 24 11.26 -4.60 68.58
C ILE A 24 12.37 -3.60 68.18
N ALA A 25 12.93 -3.76 67.01
CA ALA A 25 13.66 -2.70 66.33
C ALA A 25 12.80 -2.21 65.15
N SER A 26 12.18 -1.07 65.38
CA SER A 26 11.55 -0.27 64.36
C SER A 26 12.61 0.25 63.39
N LEU A 27 12.56 -0.22 62.15
CA LEU A 27 13.23 0.42 61.06
C LEU A 27 12.18 0.83 60.01
N SER A 28 11.74 2.05 60.18
CA SER A 28 11.07 2.82 59.10
C SER A 28 12.11 3.22 58.11
N ALA A 29 12.03 2.71 56.89
CA ALA A 29 12.51 3.38 55.70
C ALA A 29 11.88 2.70 54.48
N THR A 30 10.66 3.11 54.16
CA THR A 30 10.11 2.92 52.84
C THR A 30 10.82 3.89 51.91
N ASP A 31 11.93 3.45 51.37
CA ASP A 31 12.49 4.09 50.17
C ASP A 31 11.65 3.63 48.98
N ALA A 32 10.60 4.41 48.71
CA ALA A 32 9.85 4.31 47.45
C ALA A 32 10.80 4.79 46.36
N ALA A 33 11.61 3.89 45.84
CA ALA A 33 12.29 4.13 44.58
C ALA A 33 11.20 4.40 43.54
N ALA A 34 11.00 5.70 43.25
CA ALA A 34 10.20 6.14 42.13
C ALA A 34 10.78 5.46 40.88
N ALA A 35 10.02 4.48 40.34
CA ALA A 35 10.33 3.90 39.06
C ALA A 35 10.38 5.02 38.04
N ALA A 36 11.58 5.37 37.59
CA ALA A 36 11.76 6.28 36.47
C ALA A 36 10.92 5.73 35.31
N PRO A 37 10.14 6.59 34.63
CA PRO A 37 9.39 6.14 33.46
C PRO A 37 10.41 5.53 32.48
N LEU A 38 10.18 4.28 32.09
CA LEU A 38 10.93 3.60 31.03
C LEU A 38 10.87 4.54 29.82
N GLN A 39 11.95 5.24 29.59
CA GLN A 39 12.11 6.00 28.36
C GLN A 39 12.08 4.96 27.24
N SER A 40 11.01 4.99 26.45
CA SER A 40 10.92 4.23 25.21
C SER A 40 12.21 4.49 24.42
N PRO A 41 12.83 3.46 23.81
CA PRO A 41 14.03 3.64 23.00
C PRO A 41 13.77 4.76 21.99
N PRO A 42 14.80 5.52 21.55
CA PRO A 42 14.61 6.66 20.65
C PRO A 42 13.82 6.15 19.43
N GLY A 43 12.52 6.47 19.43
CA GLY A 43 11.55 5.93 18.51
C GLY A 43 12.00 6.29 17.10
N GLN A 44 11.97 5.30 16.22
CA GLN A 44 11.83 5.55 14.81
C GLN A 44 10.75 6.62 14.68
N GLN A 45 11.14 7.84 14.36
CA GLN A 45 10.20 8.92 14.16
C GLN A 45 9.28 8.48 13.02
N ARG A 46 8.06 8.12 13.37
CA ARG A 46 7.04 7.79 12.35
C ARG A 46 6.91 9.02 11.48
N ILE A 47 7.24 8.86 10.22
CA ILE A 47 7.09 9.92 9.23
C ILE A 47 5.61 10.29 9.20
N ALA A 48 5.30 11.58 9.32
CA ALA A 48 3.92 12.05 9.27
C ALA A 48 3.26 11.62 7.94
N PRO A 49 2.00 11.16 7.94
CA PRO A 49 1.34 10.70 6.72
C PRO A 49 1.39 11.71 5.56
N ALA A 50 1.21 13.00 5.85
CA ALA A 50 1.33 14.05 4.83
C ALA A 50 2.73 14.08 4.18
N ALA A 51 3.80 13.82 4.93
CA ALA A 51 5.16 13.75 4.39
C ALA A 51 5.37 12.50 3.54
N LEU A 52 4.67 11.39 3.85
CA LEU A 52 4.67 10.19 3.01
C LEU A 52 3.94 10.43 1.69
N VAL A 53 2.81 11.14 1.71
CA VAL A 53 2.10 11.57 0.50
C VAL A 53 3.02 12.39 -0.41
N GLU A 54 3.74 13.35 0.15
CA GLU A 54 4.68 14.18 -0.61
C GLU A 54 5.83 13.33 -1.20
N ARG A 55 6.37 12.38 -0.45
CA ARG A 55 7.40 11.44 -0.98
C ARG A 55 6.87 10.59 -2.13
N LEU A 56 5.65 10.05 -1.99
CA LEU A 56 5.01 9.28 -3.06
C LEU A 56 4.81 10.16 -4.29
N HIS A 57 4.31 11.39 -4.11
CA HIS A 57 4.10 12.38 -5.16
C HIS A 57 5.39 12.61 -5.95
N GLN A 58 6.49 12.95 -5.29
CA GLN A 58 7.78 13.17 -5.95
C GLN A 58 8.26 11.94 -6.73
N ARG A 59 8.06 10.73 -6.19
CA ARG A 59 8.43 9.49 -6.87
C ARG A 59 7.59 9.21 -8.10
N VAL A 60 6.28 9.49 -8.03
CA VAL A 60 5.37 9.32 -9.16
C VAL A 60 5.71 10.30 -10.28
N LEU A 61 6.02 11.55 -9.94
CA LEU A 61 6.38 12.58 -10.94
C LEU A 61 7.73 12.30 -11.61
N SER A 62 8.72 11.81 -10.85
CA SER A 62 10.04 11.47 -11.41
C SER A 62 10.09 10.11 -12.10
N GLY A 63 9.09 9.25 -11.89
CA GLY A 63 9.04 7.90 -12.44
C GLY A 63 8.54 7.86 -13.88
N GLN A 64 9.15 6.97 -14.68
CA GLN A 64 8.70 6.73 -16.07
C GLN A 64 7.44 5.85 -16.13
N SER A 65 7.17 5.06 -15.09
CA SER A 65 6.06 4.11 -15.02
C SER A 65 5.48 4.05 -13.61
N ALA A 66 4.18 4.32 -13.49
CA ALA A 66 3.45 4.17 -12.23
C ALA A 66 3.60 2.76 -11.64
N THR A 67 3.55 1.73 -12.49
CA THR A 67 3.72 0.33 -12.08
C THR A 67 5.06 0.11 -11.41
N ALA A 68 6.17 0.52 -12.03
CA ALA A 68 7.51 0.35 -11.47
C ALA A 68 7.68 1.18 -10.19
N THR A 69 7.15 2.41 -10.16
CA THR A 69 7.17 3.26 -8.97
C THR A 69 6.43 2.61 -7.80
N LEU A 70 5.25 2.05 -8.04
CA LEU A 70 4.47 1.36 -7.01
C LEU A 70 5.09 0.04 -6.56
N GLU A 71 5.77 -0.70 -7.44
CA GLU A 71 6.52 -1.90 -7.06
C GLU A 71 7.67 -1.56 -6.11
N HIS A 72 8.47 -0.54 -6.45
CA HIS A 72 9.55 -0.07 -5.56
C HIS A 72 8.99 0.45 -4.23
N TRP A 73 7.90 1.22 -4.27
CA TRP A 73 7.24 1.72 -3.06
C TRP A 73 6.72 0.59 -2.17
N CYS A 74 6.05 -0.41 -2.77
CA CYS A 74 5.55 -1.58 -2.07
C CYS A 74 6.70 -2.37 -1.38
N ALA A 75 7.83 -2.55 -2.08
CA ALA A 75 9.01 -3.22 -1.53
C ALA A 75 9.64 -2.42 -0.38
N GLU A 76 9.86 -1.13 -0.56
CA GLU A 76 10.51 -0.24 0.42
C GLU A 76 9.73 -0.17 1.73
N HIS A 77 8.41 -0.17 1.64
CA HIS A 77 7.53 -0.04 2.80
C HIS A 77 6.97 -1.38 3.31
N GLY A 78 7.38 -2.51 2.73
CA GLY A 78 6.93 -3.84 3.15
C GLY A 78 5.42 -4.01 3.08
N LEU A 79 4.75 -3.42 2.07
CA LEU A 79 3.29 -3.45 1.96
C LEU A 79 2.74 -4.82 1.60
N ALA A 80 3.58 -5.70 1.06
CA ALA A 80 3.28 -7.09 0.76
C ALA A 80 4.54 -7.94 0.84
N GLU A 81 4.38 -9.25 1.07
CA GLU A 81 5.48 -10.21 1.09
C GLU A 81 6.21 -10.28 -0.28
N GLN A 82 5.45 -10.21 -1.36
CA GLN A 82 5.97 -10.08 -2.72
C GLN A 82 5.55 -8.73 -3.30
N ALA A 83 6.53 -7.88 -3.54
CA ALA A 83 6.32 -6.54 -4.05
C ALA A 83 6.11 -6.52 -5.59
N ARG A 84 5.17 -7.34 -6.07
CA ARG A 84 4.76 -7.35 -7.47
C ARG A 84 3.39 -6.71 -7.64
N VAL A 85 3.30 -5.72 -8.52
CA VAL A 85 2.05 -5.05 -8.85
C VAL A 85 1.33 -5.80 -9.98
N ARG A 86 0.04 -6.08 -9.78
CA ARG A 86 -0.89 -6.64 -10.77
C ARG A 86 -1.96 -5.60 -11.10
N ALA A 87 -2.53 -5.70 -12.30
CA ALA A 87 -3.63 -4.84 -12.74
C ALA A 87 -4.94 -5.62 -12.73
N VAL A 88 -5.74 -5.45 -11.70
CA VAL A 88 -7.08 -6.05 -11.62
C VAL A 88 -8.04 -5.19 -12.43
N SER A 89 -8.63 -5.75 -13.49
CA SER A 89 -9.57 -5.05 -14.36
C SER A 89 -10.89 -4.76 -13.65
N VAL A 90 -11.39 -3.53 -13.75
CA VAL A 90 -12.71 -3.14 -13.27
C VAL A 90 -13.66 -3.09 -14.46
N HIS A 91 -14.57 -4.07 -14.54
CA HIS A 91 -15.51 -4.22 -15.65
C HIS A 91 -16.81 -3.42 -15.43
N GLY A 92 -17.55 -3.19 -16.51
CA GLY A 92 -18.89 -2.58 -16.47
C GLY A 92 -18.93 -1.07 -16.29
N GLN A 93 -17.80 -0.39 -16.48
CA GLN A 93 -17.69 1.07 -16.40
C GLN A 93 -16.93 1.64 -17.59
N ASP A 94 -17.42 1.37 -18.79
CA ASP A 94 -16.84 1.99 -19.99
C ASP A 94 -17.11 3.49 -19.98
N LYS A 95 -16.05 4.29 -20.03
CA LYS A 95 -16.13 5.75 -20.11
C LYS A 95 -15.74 6.20 -21.51
N PRO A 96 -16.62 6.97 -22.20
CA PRO A 96 -16.22 7.62 -23.44
C PRO A 96 -15.05 8.57 -23.16
N ALA A 97 -14.16 8.73 -24.13
CA ALA A 97 -13.04 9.64 -23.98
C ALA A 97 -13.55 11.09 -23.88
N PRO A 98 -13.24 11.81 -22.80
CA PRO A 98 -13.53 13.23 -22.68
C PRO A 98 -12.81 14.06 -23.77
N THR A 99 -13.30 15.27 -24.02
CA THR A 99 -12.73 16.14 -25.07
C THR A 99 -11.25 16.48 -24.85
N ASP A 100 -10.84 16.70 -23.62
CA ASP A 100 -9.43 16.94 -23.23
C ASP A 100 -8.53 15.74 -23.50
N VAL A 101 -9.04 14.52 -23.31
CA VAL A 101 -8.34 13.28 -23.65
C VAL A 101 -8.14 13.16 -25.16
N LEU A 102 -9.19 13.42 -25.96
CA LEU A 102 -9.10 13.40 -27.42
C LEU A 102 -8.09 14.44 -27.94
N GLN A 103 -8.12 15.65 -27.38
CA GLN A 103 -7.19 16.73 -27.73
C GLN A 103 -5.75 16.36 -27.37
N ALA A 104 -5.51 15.82 -26.18
CA ALA A 104 -4.17 15.42 -25.73
C ALA A 104 -3.60 14.29 -26.59
N LEU A 105 -4.45 13.34 -27.02
CA LEU A 105 -4.06 12.24 -27.92
C LEU A 105 -3.95 12.70 -29.39
N GLY A 106 -4.42 13.90 -29.73
CA GLY A 106 -4.40 14.43 -31.11
C GLY A 106 -5.37 13.72 -32.04
N VAL A 107 -6.47 13.17 -31.53
CA VAL A 107 -7.44 12.39 -32.32
C VAL A 107 -8.81 13.04 -32.35
N LYS A 108 -9.60 12.71 -33.37
CA LYS A 108 -10.99 13.21 -33.55
C LYS A 108 -11.99 12.30 -32.80
N PRO A 109 -13.16 12.80 -32.45
CA PRO A 109 -14.28 11.96 -32.02
C PRO A 109 -14.52 10.80 -33.00
N GLY A 110 -14.71 9.59 -32.46
CA GLY A 110 -14.87 8.39 -33.29
C GLY A 110 -13.57 7.68 -33.67
N ALA A 111 -12.41 8.17 -33.22
CA ALA A 111 -11.15 7.43 -33.36
C ALA A 111 -11.23 6.07 -32.66
N ASP A 112 -10.47 5.09 -33.18
CA ASP A 112 -10.33 3.78 -32.52
C ASP A 112 -9.52 3.94 -31.23
N LEU A 113 -10.24 4.20 -30.14
CA LEU A 113 -9.72 4.27 -28.77
C LEU A 113 -10.25 3.13 -27.94
N ARG A 114 -9.36 2.49 -27.18
CA ARG A 114 -9.76 1.58 -26.13
C ARG A 114 -9.72 2.26 -24.79
N TYR A 115 -10.69 1.94 -23.96
CA TYR A 115 -10.74 2.33 -22.56
C TYR A 115 -10.46 1.10 -21.67
N ARG A 116 -9.72 1.34 -20.61
CA ARG A 116 -9.45 0.33 -19.58
C ARG A 116 -9.45 0.99 -18.21
N ARG A 117 -10.24 0.45 -17.29
CA ARG A 117 -10.16 0.81 -15.87
C ARG A 117 -9.55 -0.35 -15.08
N VAL A 118 -8.55 -0.03 -14.27
CA VAL A 118 -7.83 -1.04 -13.47
C VAL A 118 -7.54 -0.53 -12.07
N GLN A 119 -7.39 -1.50 -11.16
CA GLN A 119 -6.77 -1.28 -9.86
C GLN A 119 -5.36 -1.85 -9.90
N LEU A 120 -4.36 -1.07 -9.50
CA LEU A 120 -3.00 -1.55 -9.30
C LEU A 120 -2.86 -2.06 -7.87
N VAL A 121 -2.63 -3.36 -7.74
CA VAL A 121 -2.69 -4.08 -6.46
C VAL A 121 -1.32 -4.67 -6.12
N CYS A 122 -0.85 -4.45 -4.90
CA CYS A 122 0.33 -5.11 -4.33
C CYS A 122 -0.10 -5.95 -3.12
N GLY A 123 0.08 -7.28 -3.21
CA GLY A 123 -0.51 -8.20 -2.24
C GLY A 123 -2.04 -8.11 -2.23
N SER A 124 -2.62 -7.73 -1.10
CA SER A 124 -4.05 -7.46 -0.93
C SER A 124 -4.41 -5.97 -0.99
N ARG A 125 -3.42 -5.07 -1.08
CA ARG A 125 -3.64 -3.62 -1.03
C ARG A 125 -3.88 -3.05 -2.42
N VAL A 126 -4.96 -2.31 -2.59
CA VAL A 126 -5.23 -1.50 -3.79
C VAL A 126 -4.45 -0.19 -3.64
N LEU A 127 -3.35 -0.06 -4.39
CA LEU A 127 -2.48 1.11 -4.28
C LEU A 127 -3.00 2.28 -5.13
N SER A 128 -3.54 2.00 -6.31
CA SER A 128 -4.14 3.03 -7.16
C SER A 128 -5.24 2.48 -8.04
N GLU A 129 -6.12 3.37 -8.48
CA GLU A 129 -7.06 3.14 -9.58
C GLU A 129 -6.64 3.97 -10.77
N ALA A 130 -6.80 3.43 -11.98
CA ALA A 130 -6.45 4.14 -13.20
C ALA A 130 -7.53 4.00 -14.27
N ASP A 131 -7.93 5.15 -14.83
CA ASP A 131 -8.68 5.25 -16.07
C ASP A 131 -7.67 5.48 -17.21
N ASN A 132 -7.65 4.62 -18.21
CA ASN A 132 -6.69 4.68 -19.31
C ASN A 132 -7.41 4.61 -20.68
N TRP A 133 -7.20 5.62 -21.52
CA TRP A 133 -7.60 5.65 -22.93
C TRP A 133 -6.35 5.53 -23.80
N TYR A 134 -6.33 4.58 -24.72
CA TYR A 134 -5.17 4.36 -25.55
C TYR A 134 -5.53 3.96 -26.99
N LEU A 135 -4.58 4.20 -27.89
CA LEU A 135 -4.69 3.89 -29.32
C LEU A 135 -4.17 2.46 -29.56
N PRO A 136 -5.03 1.45 -29.77
CA PRO A 136 -4.60 0.07 -29.94
C PRO A 136 -3.70 -0.13 -31.16
N GLY A 137 -3.85 0.73 -32.20
CA GLY A 137 -3.01 0.69 -33.39
C GLY A 137 -1.53 1.07 -33.17
N HIS A 138 -1.19 1.70 -32.02
CA HIS A 138 0.20 1.95 -31.59
C HIS A 138 0.84 0.75 -30.89
N LEU A 139 0.05 -0.22 -30.51
CA LEU A 139 0.49 -1.43 -29.83
C LEU A 139 0.57 -2.60 -30.82
N SER A 140 1.49 -3.53 -30.57
CA SER A 140 1.48 -4.77 -31.34
C SER A 140 0.24 -5.62 -31.03
N PRO A 141 -0.19 -6.53 -31.93
CA PRO A 141 -1.29 -7.46 -31.65
C PRO A 141 -1.07 -8.27 -30.36
N ALA A 142 0.18 -8.70 -30.10
CA ALA A 142 0.53 -9.43 -28.88
C ALA A 142 0.36 -8.58 -27.62
N MET A 143 0.74 -7.28 -27.66
CA MET A 143 0.52 -6.37 -26.52
C MET A 143 -0.98 -6.17 -26.25
N ASN A 144 -1.77 -5.95 -27.28
CA ASN A 144 -3.22 -5.83 -27.13
C ASN A 144 -3.81 -7.11 -26.52
N GLN A 145 -3.40 -8.30 -26.99
CA GLN A 145 -3.85 -9.56 -26.45
C GLN A 145 -3.51 -9.74 -24.96
N VAL A 146 -2.29 -9.38 -24.55
CA VAL A 146 -1.89 -9.44 -23.13
C VAL A 146 -2.75 -8.52 -22.28
N LEU A 147 -3.03 -7.28 -22.75
CA LEU A 147 -3.89 -6.33 -22.04
C LEU A 147 -5.34 -6.81 -21.90
N ASP A 148 -5.83 -7.56 -22.88
CA ASP A 148 -7.21 -8.06 -22.93
C ASP A 148 -7.40 -9.33 -22.08
N SER A 149 -6.35 -10.14 -21.88
CA SER A 149 -6.47 -11.48 -21.32
C SER A 149 -5.69 -11.74 -20.03
N THR A 150 -4.95 -10.75 -19.50
CA THR A 150 -4.11 -10.95 -18.32
C THR A 150 -4.21 -9.77 -17.32
N ASP A 151 -3.69 -10.00 -16.11
CA ASP A 151 -3.54 -9.00 -15.05
C ASP A 151 -2.22 -8.20 -15.18
N GLU A 152 -1.58 -8.20 -16.37
CA GLU A 152 -0.37 -7.42 -16.56
C GLU A 152 -0.68 -5.91 -16.62
N PRO A 153 0.04 -5.09 -15.83
CA PRO A 153 -0.11 -3.65 -15.87
C PRO A 153 0.27 -3.04 -17.22
N PHE A 154 -0.49 -2.02 -17.67
CA PHE A 154 -0.27 -1.36 -18.95
C PHE A 154 1.18 -0.92 -19.15
N GLY A 155 1.77 -0.22 -18.18
CA GLY A 155 3.14 0.27 -18.28
C GLY A 155 4.18 -0.83 -18.50
N ARG A 156 3.95 -2.05 -17.97
CA ARG A 156 4.83 -3.20 -18.20
C ARG A 156 4.68 -3.74 -19.63
N VAL A 157 3.44 -3.87 -20.10
CA VAL A 157 3.17 -4.37 -21.45
C VAL A 157 3.74 -3.45 -22.53
N VAL A 158 3.57 -2.13 -22.36
CA VAL A 158 4.07 -1.15 -23.35
C VAL A 158 5.53 -0.73 -23.13
N GLY A 159 6.18 -1.20 -22.07
CA GLY A 159 7.60 -0.91 -21.78
C GLY A 159 8.55 -1.08 -22.98
N PRO A 160 8.44 -2.14 -23.79
CA PRO A 160 9.28 -2.34 -24.97
C PRO A 160 9.18 -1.22 -26.03
N LEU A 161 8.09 -0.42 -26.04
CA LEU A 161 7.97 0.76 -26.92
C LEU A 161 8.96 1.87 -26.54
N GLY A 162 9.56 1.82 -25.33
CA GLY A 162 10.47 2.86 -24.85
C GLY A 162 9.76 4.20 -24.70
N PHE A 163 8.54 4.18 -24.15
CA PHE A 163 7.72 5.37 -24.03
C PHE A 163 8.29 6.38 -23.03
N GLN A 164 7.90 7.63 -23.23
CA GLN A 164 8.10 8.72 -22.29
C GLN A 164 6.77 9.10 -21.65
N ARG A 165 6.80 9.38 -20.36
CA ARG A 165 5.65 9.83 -19.59
C ARG A 165 5.74 11.33 -19.38
N GLN A 166 4.72 12.05 -19.82
CA GLN A 166 4.55 13.49 -19.59
C GLN A 166 3.42 13.69 -18.59
N THR A 167 3.72 14.21 -17.40
CA THR A 167 2.69 14.63 -16.44
C THR A 167 2.02 15.90 -16.99
N LEU A 168 0.69 15.88 -17.05
CA LEU A 168 -0.13 17.01 -17.51
C LEU A 168 -0.71 17.79 -16.33
N ALA A 169 -1.07 17.09 -15.27
CA ALA A 169 -1.58 17.66 -14.03
C ALA A 169 -1.37 16.69 -12.88
N ASP A 170 -1.24 17.23 -11.68
CA ASP A 170 -1.16 16.45 -10.44
C ASP A 170 -1.77 17.24 -9.28
N GLN A 171 -2.29 16.52 -8.29
CA GLN A 171 -2.86 17.12 -7.09
C GLN A 171 -2.76 16.15 -5.92
N THR A 172 -2.21 16.60 -4.81
CA THR A 172 -2.21 15.88 -3.53
C THR A 172 -3.41 16.25 -2.68
N PHE A 173 -3.85 15.31 -1.84
CA PHE A 173 -4.96 15.49 -0.91
C PHE A 173 -4.54 15.00 0.47
N TRP A 174 -4.58 15.89 1.47
CA TRP A 174 -4.41 15.53 2.86
C TRP A 174 -5.24 16.45 3.75
N PRO A 175 -6.24 15.95 4.49
CA PRO A 175 -6.65 14.53 4.55
C PRO A 175 -7.12 13.99 3.19
N PRO A 176 -7.18 12.65 3.05
CA PRO A 176 -7.61 11.99 1.80
C PRO A 176 -8.98 12.49 1.32
N ARG A 177 -9.15 12.57 0.00
CA ARG A 177 -10.44 12.86 -0.62
C ARG A 177 -11.25 11.56 -0.74
N GLY A 178 -12.44 11.51 -0.13
CA GLY A 178 -13.26 10.31 -0.01
C GLY A 178 -13.09 9.62 1.34
N GLU A 179 -13.77 8.49 1.52
CA GLU A 179 -13.87 7.80 2.80
C GLU A 179 -13.11 6.47 2.81
N GLY A 180 -12.65 6.08 3.99
CA GLY A 180 -12.03 4.78 4.27
C GLY A 180 -10.76 4.54 3.46
N ASP A 181 -10.47 3.28 3.25
CA ASP A 181 -9.26 2.81 2.57
C ASP A 181 -9.15 3.23 1.10
N HIS A 182 -10.27 3.64 0.49
CA HIS A 182 -10.35 4.15 -0.88
C HIS A 182 -10.18 5.67 -0.98
N GLY A 183 -9.86 6.35 0.13
CA GLY A 183 -9.56 7.77 0.11
C GLY A 183 -8.37 8.08 -0.81
N VAL A 184 -8.57 9.03 -1.75
CA VAL A 184 -7.54 9.45 -2.71
C VAL A 184 -6.59 10.41 -2.04
N ILE A 185 -5.28 10.12 -2.11
CA ILE A 185 -4.21 10.96 -1.55
C ILE A 185 -3.42 11.72 -2.62
N LEU A 186 -3.46 11.23 -3.88
CA LEU A 186 -2.79 11.86 -5.01
C LEU A 186 -3.56 11.49 -6.29
N GLU A 187 -3.80 12.46 -7.16
CA GLU A 187 -4.29 12.25 -8.52
C GLU A 187 -3.25 12.77 -9.51
N VAL A 188 -2.97 12.00 -10.56
CA VAL A 188 -2.03 12.39 -11.61
C VAL A 188 -2.66 12.11 -12.97
N ARG A 189 -2.57 13.07 -13.87
CA ARG A 189 -2.92 12.93 -15.28
C ARG A 189 -1.65 12.92 -16.12
N ALA A 190 -1.51 11.92 -16.96
CA ALA A 190 -0.31 11.76 -17.75
C ALA A 190 -0.62 11.32 -19.19
N LEU A 191 0.26 11.73 -20.07
CA LEU A 191 0.27 11.36 -21.48
C LEU A 191 1.51 10.51 -21.74
N LEU A 192 1.33 9.35 -22.38
CA LEU A 192 2.42 8.51 -22.82
C LEU A 192 2.69 8.76 -24.30
N ARG A 193 3.96 8.98 -24.62
CA ARG A 193 4.45 9.19 -25.99
C ARG A 193 5.44 8.10 -26.35
N ASP A 194 5.38 7.63 -27.57
CA ASP A 194 6.37 6.71 -28.11
C ASP A 194 7.73 7.40 -28.38
N ARG A 195 8.68 6.66 -28.94
CA ARG A 195 10.01 7.20 -29.29
C ARG A 195 9.97 8.30 -30.34
N GLN A 196 8.93 8.34 -31.17
CA GLN A 196 8.67 9.35 -32.17
C GLN A 196 7.87 10.54 -31.61
N GLN A 197 7.70 10.59 -30.28
CA GLN A 197 6.94 11.61 -29.57
C GLN A 197 5.44 11.63 -29.92
N GLN A 198 4.92 10.56 -30.53
CA GLN A 198 3.50 10.44 -30.82
C GLN A 198 2.74 10.03 -29.55
N PRO A 199 1.69 10.75 -29.16
CA PRO A 199 0.87 10.38 -28.02
C PRO A 199 0.06 9.12 -28.36
N PHE A 200 0.05 8.15 -27.46
CA PHE A 200 -0.70 6.90 -27.68
C PHE A 200 -1.54 6.46 -26.49
N SER A 201 -1.33 7.04 -25.30
CA SER A 201 -2.12 6.71 -24.12
C SER A 201 -2.25 7.91 -23.21
N TYR A 202 -3.46 8.14 -22.71
CA TYR A 202 -3.79 9.12 -21.69
C TYR A 202 -4.30 8.39 -20.46
N VAL A 203 -3.76 8.69 -19.28
CA VAL A 203 -4.10 8.02 -18.04
C VAL A 203 -4.45 9.03 -16.94
N ILE A 204 -5.49 8.72 -16.16
CA ILE A 204 -5.79 9.37 -14.88
C ILE A 204 -5.55 8.33 -13.81
N GLU A 205 -4.62 8.60 -12.91
CA GLU A 205 -4.21 7.71 -11.82
C GLU A 205 -4.61 8.34 -10.49
N SER A 206 -5.41 7.63 -9.70
CA SER A 206 -5.81 8.01 -8.35
C SER A 206 -5.11 7.07 -7.37
N TYR A 207 -4.14 7.58 -6.62
CA TYR A 207 -3.41 6.83 -5.60
C TYR A 207 -4.19 6.87 -4.30
N LEU A 208 -4.36 5.72 -3.66
CA LEU A 208 -5.25 5.54 -2.53
C LEU A 208 -4.49 5.57 -1.19
N GLN A 209 -5.20 5.84 -0.12
CA GLN A 209 -4.63 5.86 1.24
C GLN A 209 -3.94 4.53 1.60
N GLN A 210 -4.40 3.39 1.05
CA GLN A 210 -3.75 2.08 1.23
C GLN A 210 -2.31 2.02 0.71
N THR A 211 -1.88 2.99 -0.10
CA THR A 211 -0.48 3.11 -0.55
C THR A 211 0.45 3.51 0.60
N LEU A 212 -0.08 4.12 1.65
CA LEU A 212 0.71 4.46 2.83
C LEU A 212 0.97 3.22 3.70
N PRO A 213 2.15 3.11 4.33
CA PRO A 213 2.54 2.01 5.21
C PRO A 213 1.74 1.95 6.50
#